data_4daa978219f053007b3fcc94abb5e44e
#
_entry.id   4daa978219f053007b3fcc94abb5e44e
#
_cell.length_a   1.000
_cell.length_b   1.000
_cell.length_c   1.000
_cell.angle_alpha   90.00
_cell.angle_beta   90.00
_cell.angle_gamma   90.00
#
_symmetry.space_group_name_H-M   'P 1'
#
loop_
_entity.id
_entity.type
_entity.pdbx_description
1 polymer ?
#
loop_
_entity_poly.entity_id
_entity_poly.type
_entity_poly.pdbx_seq_one_letter_code
_entity_poly.pdbx_strand_id
1 'polypeptide(L)'
;MFRQKYGNELWLLIGNFKSTIENPKSKISSARILGVDTSLRSTGLGLIQVRGSRLEVVEHGLVKNPAAWPLSRCLGHLHAAIGEILERGEPGTVAIEGIFFCKNVRTAVILGEARGVVIAACAAAGVPVYEYSPRRVKQAVVGFGAAGKEQVVRMVTSLLGLREAPSEDAADALAIAICHAHAGKYDALLGAKEI
;
A
#
# COMPACT_ATOMS: atom_id res chain seq x y z
N MET A 1 -7.59 12.02 -36.97
CA MET A 1 -6.60 11.05 -37.46
C MET A 1 -6.25 9.93 -36.47
N PHE A 2 -6.77 9.97 -35.22
CA PHE A 2 -6.56 8.92 -34.21
C PHE A 2 -7.63 7.81 -34.20
N ARG A 3 -8.77 8.05 -34.80
CA ARG A 3 -9.95 7.13 -34.83
C ARG A 3 -9.83 5.91 -35.75
N GLN A 4 -8.83 5.88 -36.63
CA GLN A 4 -8.73 4.86 -37.68
C GLN A 4 -7.73 3.73 -37.38
N LYS A 5 -6.99 3.81 -36.29
CA LYS A 5 -5.89 2.89 -35.97
C LYS A 5 -6.17 1.86 -34.86
N TYR A 6 -7.22 2.07 -34.06
CA TYR A 6 -7.63 1.15 -33.01
C TYR A 6 -9.15 0.97 -33.08
N GLY A 7 -9.57 -0.12 -33.68
CA GLY A 7 -10.97 -0.42 -33.97
C GLY A 7 -11.90 -0.38 -32.75
N ASN A 8 -13.20 -0.47 -33.00
CA ASN A 8 -14.32 -0.35 -32.05
C ASN A 8 -14.27 -1.24 -30.80
N GLU A 9 -13.31 -2.15 -30.70
CA GLU A 9 -13.19 -3.07 -29.55
C GLU A 9 -12.73 -2.41 -28.26
N LEU A 10 -12.00 -1.29 -28.33
CA LEU A 10 -11.54 -0.58 -27.13
C LEU A 10 -12.67 0.12 -26.37
N TRP A 11 -13.74 0.50 -27.04
CA TRP A 11 -14.92 1.13 -26.45
C TRP A 11 -15.89 0.12 -25.79
N LEU A 12 -15.86 -1.13 -26.21
CA LEU A 12 -16.64 -2.20 -25.59
C LEU A 12 -16.07 -2.63 -24.24
N LEU A 13 -14.76 -2.46 -24.02
CA LEU A 13 -14.10 -2.74 -22.75
C LEU A 13 -14.36 -1.65 -21.68
N ILE A 14 -14.67 -0.42 -22.09
CA ILE A 14 -14.95 0.69 -21.17
C ILE A 14 -16.44 0.79 -20.81
N GLY A 15 -17.33 0.19 -21.63
CA GLY A 15 -18.79 0.37 -21.55
C GLY A 15 -19.53 -0.52 -20.54
N ASN A 16 -18.91 -1.50 -19.93
CA ASN A 16 -19.58 -2.49 -19.04
C ASN A 16 -19.03 -2.55 -17.62
N PHE A 17 -18.58 -1.43 -17.08
CA PHE A 17 -18.30 -1.36 -15.64
C PHE A 17 -19.61 -1.18 -14.87
N LYS A 18 -20.44 -2.21 -14.79
CA LYS A 18 -21.49 -2.31 -13.78
C LYS A 18 -20.81 -2.69 -12.47
N SER A 19 -20.57 -1.73 -11.60
CA SER A 19 -20.25 -1.98 -10.20
C SER A 19 -21.47 -2.63 -9.53
N THR A 20 -21.47 -3.95 -9.48
CA THR A 20 -22.36 -4.67 -8.56
C THR A 20 -21.68 -4.59 -7.20
N ILE A 21 -21.99 -3.54 -6.44
CA ILE A 21 -21.69 -3.49 -5.00
C ILE A 21 -22.66 -4.47 -4.33
N GLU A 22 -22.29 -5.73 -4.31
CA GLU A 22 -22.90 -6.69 -3.38
C GLU A 22 -22.30 -6.43 -2.01
N ASN A 23 -23.14 -5.96 -1.11
CA ASN A 23 -22.86 -5.81 0.31
C ASN A 23 -22.81 -7.21 0.94
N PRO A 24 -21.65 -7.83 1.22
CA PRO A 24 -21.62 -9.17 1.78
C PRO A 24 -21.94 -9.08 3.27
N LYS A 25 -23.15 -9.50 3.62
CA LYS A 25 -23.54 -9.78 5.00
C LYS A 25 -22.55 -10.74 5.66
N SER A 26 -21.88 -10.26 6.71
CA SER A 26 -21.31 -10.99 7.85
C SER A 26 -20.89 -12.46 7.63
N LYS A 27 -19.77 -12.68 6.98
CA LYS A 27 -18.81 -13.72 7.34
C LYS A 27 -17.65 -13.00 8.00
N ILE A 28 -17.08 -13.56 9.09
CA ILE A 28 -15.82 -13.09 9.67
C ILE A 28 -14.78 -13.24 8.56
N SER A 29 -14.69 -12.24 7.69
CA SER A 29 -13.81 -12.25 6.54
C SER A 29 -12.41 -11.94 7.06
N SER A 30 -11.53 -12.88 6.91
CA SER A 30 -10.11 -12.62 7.07
C SER A 30 -9.68 -11.68 5.93
N ALA A 31 -9.60 -10.39 6.19
CA ALA A 31 -9.15 -9.42 5.22
C ALA A 31 -7.62 -9.39 5.20
N ARG A 32 -7.01 -9.48 4.01
CA ARG A 32 -5.58 -9.22 3.81
C ARG A 32 -5.38 -7.76 3.41
N ILE A 33 -4.40 -7.12 4.01
CA ILE A 33 -4.05 -5.72 3.78
C ILE A 33 -2.57 -5.65 3.43
N LEU A 34 -2.24 -5.07 2.28
CA LEU A 34 -0.87 -4.78 1.89
C LEU A 34 -0.55 -3.32 2.23
N GLY A 35 0.39 -3.09 3.12
CA GLY A 35 1.01 -1.79 3.34
C GLY A 35 2.22 -1.61 2.43
N VAL A 36 2.38 -0.42 1.86
CA VAL A 36 3.51 -0.08 1.00
C VAL A 36 4.11 1.25 1.43
N ASP A 37 5.36 1.22 1.89
CA ASP A 37 6.17 2.41 2.09
C ASP A 37 6.95 2.70 0.81
N THR A 38 6.44 3.62 -0.01
CA THR A 38 6.89 3.81 -1.39
C THR A 38 8.17 4.62 -1.48
N SER A 39 9.18 4.05 -2.09
CA SER A 39 10.43 4.72 -2.45
C SER A 39 11.01 4.13 -3.74
N LEU A 40 11.77 4.93 -4.50
CA LEU A 40 12.38 4.43 -5.74
C LEU A 40 13.46 3.38 -5.50
N ARG A 41 14.23 3.52 -4.41
CA ARG A 41 15.43 2.69 -4.16
C ARG A 41 15.21 1.55 -3.18
N SER A 42 14.29 1.71 -2.24
CA SER A 42 13.98 0.72 -1.22
C SER A 42 12.52 0.85 -0.82
N THR A 43 11.62 0.23 -1.57
CA THR A 43 10.19 0.20 -1.22
C THR A 43 9.93 -0.90 -0.20
N GLY A 44 9.36 -0.53 0.94
CA GLY A 44 8.90 -1.46 1.97
C GLY A 44 7.57 -2.11 1.59
N LEU A 45 7.42 -3.40 1.86
CA LEU A 45 6.19 -4.16 1.69
C LEU A 45 5.84 -4.87 3.01
N GLY A 46 4.58 -4.82 3.39
CA GLY A 46 4.07 -5.50 4.58
C GLY A 46 2.66 -6.02 4.38
N LEU A 47 2.50 -7.32 4.21
CA LEU A 47 1.20 -7.99 4.05
C LEU A 47 0.76 -8.57 5.39
N ILE A 48 -0.37 -8.13 5.88
CA ILE A 48 -0.99 -8.64 7.09
C ILE A 48 -2.35 -9.28 6.81
N GLN A 49 -2.73 -10.22 7.67
CA GLN A 49 -4.08 -10.78 7.72
C GLN A 49 -4.79 -10.31 8.98
N VAL A 50 -6.03 -9.83 8.83
CA VAL A 50 -6.89 -9.42 9.93
C VAL A 50 -7.86 -10.57 10.24
N ARG A 51 -7.84 -11.07 11.48
CA ARG A 51 -8.79 -12.09 11.98
C ARG A 51 -9.46 -11.58 13.24
N GLY A 52 -10.61 -10.95 13.10
CA GLY A 52 -11.29 -10.29 14.22
C GLY A 52 -10.45 -9.13 14.77
N SER A 53 -9.97 -9.26 16.01
CA SER A 53 -9.06 -8.27 16.63
C SER A 53 -7.57 -8.61 16.47
N ARG A 54 -7.23 -9.77 15.93
CA ARG A 54 -5.85 -10.24 15.79
C ARG A 54 -5.29 -9.86 14.42
N LEU A 55 -4.06 -9.38 14.42
CA LEU A 55 -3.27 -9.10 13.23
C LEU A 55 -2.16 -10.14 13.13
N GLU A 56 -2.00 -10.73 11.96
CA GLU A 56 -0.98 -11.73 11.68
C GLU A 56 -0.18 -11.29 10.46
N VAL A 57 1.16 -11.38 10.52
CA VAL A 57 2.00 -11.14 9.34
C VAL A 57 1.90 -12.34 8.42
N VAL A 58 1.62 -12.07 7.14
CA VAL A 58 1.68 -13.06 6.06
C VAL A 58 3.07 -13.01 5.42
N GLU A 59 3.53 -11.80 5.06
CA GLU A 59 4.80 -11.55 4.42
C GLU A 59 5.26 -10.11 4.66
N HIS A 60 6.56 -9.88 4.72
CA HIS A 60 7.14 -8.54 4.66
C HIS A 60 8.50 -8.57 3.98
N GLY A 61 8.92 -7.47 3.40
CA GLY A 61 10.19 -7.38 2.69
C GLY A 61 10.44 -6.05 2.03
N LEU A 62 11.44 -6.02 1.15
CA LEU A 62 11.89 -4.83 0.46
C LEU A 62 12.02 -5.10 -1.04
N VAL A 63 11.54 -4.16 -1.86
CA VAL A 63 11.90 -4.07 -3.27
C VAL A 63 13.08 -3.12 -3.39
N LYS A 64 14.28 -3.68 -3.64
CA LYS A 64 15.52 -2.91 -3.72
C LYS A 64 15.95 -2.69 -5.16
N ASN A 65 16.20 -1.44 -5.52
CA ASN A 65 16.73 -1.04 -6.82
C ASN A 65 18.18 -0.56 -6.69
N PRO A 66 19.15 -1.19 -7.37
CA PRO A 66 20.55 -0.73 -7.39
C PRO A 66 20.69 0.73 -7.79
N ALA A 67 21.64 1.45 -7.18
CA ALA A 67 21.87 2.87 -7.47
C ALA A 67 22.22 3.13 -8.94
N ALA A 68 22.90 2.18 -9.59
CA ALA A 68 23.30 2.26 -10.99
C ALA A 68 22.15 2.11 -12.00
N TRP A 69 20.97 1.66 -11.57
CA TRP A 69 19.85 1.48 -12.49
C TRP A 69 19.21 2.83 -12.86
N PRO A 70 18.88 3.01 -14.16
CA PRO A 70 18.11 4.17 -14.59
C PRO A 70 16.69 4.13 -14.01
N LEU A 71 16.07 5.29 -13.93
CA LEU A 71 14.73 5.49 -13.36
C LEU A 71 13.70 4.51 -13.93
N SER A 72 13.62 4.43 -15.27
CA SER A 72 12.65 3.56 -15.95
C SER A 72 12.77 2.09 -15.56
N ARG A 73 14.00 1.58 -15.39
CA ARG A 73 14.24 0.22 -14.94
C ARG A 73 13.79 0.00 -13.50
N CYS A 74 14.05 0.99 -12.63
CA CYS A 74 13.59 0.94 -11.24
C CYS A 74 12.06 0.90 -11.15
N LEU A 75 11.37 1.74 -11.91
CA LEU A 75 9.90 1.78 -11.94
C LEU A 75 9.32 0.47 -12.50
N GLY A 76 9.90 -0.08 -13.58
CA GLY A 76 9.48 -1.36 -14.13
C GLY A 76 9.66 -2.53 -13.16
N HIS A 77 10.78 -2.56 -12.42
CA HIS A 77 11.01 -3.57 -11.39
C HIS A 77 10.04 -3.43 -10.22
N LEU A 78 9.77 -2.20 -9.77
CA LEU A 78 8.77 -1.93 -8.74
C LEU A 78 7.38 -2.38 -9.19
N HIS A 79 6.98 -2.07 -10.43
CA HIS A 79 5.69 -2.51 -10.99
C HIS A 79 5.56 -4.03 -10.97
N ALA A 80 6.58 -4.75 -11.45
CA ALA A 80 6.58 -6.21 -11.45
C ALA A 80 6.47 -6.80 -10.04
N ALA A 81 7.25 -6.28 -9.08
CA ALA A 81 7.22 -6.74 -7.69
C ALA A 81 5.86 -6.49 -7.01
N ILE A 82 5.21 -5.35 -7.30
CA ILE A 82 3.84 -5.09 -6.81
C ILE A 82 2.86 -6.08 -7.45
N GLY A 83 2.93 -6.31 -8.77
CA GLY A 83 2.10 -7.30 -9.45
C GLY A 83 2.22 -8.69 -8.82
N GLU A 84 3.44 -9.16 -8.59
CA GLU A 84 3.70 -10.44 -7.96
C GLU A 84 3.10 -10.57 -6.54
N ILE A 85 3.20 -9.54 -5.71
CA ILE A 85 2.63 -9.60 -4.35
C ILE A 85 1.11 -9.50 -4.37
N LEU A 86 0.52 -8.78 -5.32
CA LEU A 86 -0.93 -8.73 -5.50
C LEU A 86 -1.48 -10.10 -5.93
N GLU A 87 -0.81 -10.81 -6.84
CA GLU A 87 -1.22 -12.14 -7.28
C GLU A 87 -1.10 -13.19 -6.17
N ARG A 88 0.10 -13.35 -5.56
CA ARG A 88 0.30 -14.40 -4.55
C ARG A 88 -0.29 -14.07 -3.18
N GLY A 89 -0.37 -12.78 -2.85
CA GLY A 89 -0.82 -12.29 -1.55
C GLY A 89 -2.33 -12.09 -1.47
N GLU A 90 -2.99 -11.89 -2.60
CA GLU A 90 -4.45 -11.64 -2.72
C GLU A 90 -4.95 -10.62 -1.69
N PRO A 91 -4.33 -9.42 -1.55
CA PRO A 91 -4.83 -8.42 -0.62
C PRO A 91 -6.18 -7.88 -1.09
N GLY A 92 -7.12 -7.74 -0.17
CA GLY A 92 -8.40 -7.09 -0.45
C GLY A 92 -8.27 -5.56 -0.56
N THR A 93 -7.21 -4.99 0.01
CA THR A 93 -6.90 -3.55 -0.03
C THR A 93 -5.40 -3.30 0.05
N VAL A 94 -4.97 -2.17 -0.50
CA VAL A 94 -3.60 -1.65 -0.36
C VAL A 94 -3.64 -0.32 0.38
N ALA A 95 -2.73 -0.14 1.32
CA ALA A 95 -2.55 1.11 2.05
C ALA A 95 -1.16 1.68 1.77
N ILE A 96 -1.09 2.98 1.51
CA ILE A 96 0.16 3.68 1.21
C ILE A 96 0.30 4.94 2.07
N GLU A 97 1.53 5.41 2.25
CA GLU A 97 1.78 6.69 2.90
C GLU A 97 1.62 7.85 1.91
N GLY A 98 0.97 8.95 2.35
CA GLY A 98 0.79 10.16 1.56
C GLY A 98 2.05 11.02 1.54
N ILE A 99 2.28 11.72 0.42
CA ILE A 99 3.35 12.72 0.29
C ILE A 99 2.82 14.05 0.81
N PHE A 100 3.17 14.41 2.05
CA PHE A 100 2.67 15.66 2.66
C PHE A 100 3.64 16.82 2.55
N PHE A 101 4.94 16.56 2.59
CA PHE A 101 5.95 17.60 2.49
C PHE A 101 7.26 17.05 1.97
N CYS A 102 7.76 17.64 0.88
CA CYS A 102 9.09 17.33 0.35
C CYS A 102 9.84 18.64 0.07
N LYS A 103 10.99 18.84 0.75
CA LYS A 103 11.81 20.05 0.58
C LYS A 103 12.45 20.17 -0.80
N ASN A 104 12.67 19.04 -1.47
CA ASN A 104 13.33 18.96 -2.74
C ASN A 104 12.38 18.50 -3.83
N VAL A 105 12.14 19.37 -4.81
CA VAL A 105 11.22 19.11 -5.93
C VAL A 105 11.61 17.85 -6.70
N ARG A 106 12.90 17.61 -6.95
CA ARG A 106 13.37 16.42 -7.67
C ARG A 106 13.02 15.14 -6.89
N THR A 107 13.20 15.17 -5.58
CA THR A 107 12.82 14.04 -4.71
C THR A 107 11.30 13.82 -4.73
N ALA A 108 10.51 14.91 -4.69
CA ALA A 108 9.06 14.82 -4.76
C ALA A 108 8.57 14.21 -6.08
N VAL A 109 9.17 14.59 -7.21
CA VAL A 109 8.86 14.02 -8.53
C VAL A 109 9.15 12.52 -8.56
N ILE A 110 10.36 12.12 -8.18
CA ILE A 110 10.77 10.70 -8.16
C ILE A 110 9.87 9.87 -7.24
N LEU A 111 9.51 10.40 -6.08
CA LEU A 111 8.61 9.73 -5.14
C LEU A 111 7.19 9.62 -5.73
N GLY A 112 6.71 10.68 -6.40
CA GLY A 112 5.43 10.68 -7.10
C GLY A 112 5.38 9.64 -8.23
N GLU A 113 6.47 9.50 -9.01
CA GLU A 113 6.59 8.49 -10.07
C GLU A 113 6.54 7.06 -9.50
N ALA A 114 7.32 6.77 -8.46
CA ALA A 114 7.30 5.46 -7.80
C ALA A 114 5.92 5.14 -7.20
N ARG A 115 5.31 6.13 -6.53
CA ARG A 115 3.95 6.01 -5.98
C ARG A 115 2.91 5.77 -7.08
N GLY A 116 2.99 6.51 -8.19
CA GLY A 116 2.10 6.33 -9.35
C GLY A 116 2.15 4.92 -9.92
N VAL A 117 3.33 4.30 -9.96
CA VAL A 117 3.51 2.90 -10.37
C VAL A 117 2.79 1.93 -9.43
N VAL A 118 2.90 2.12 -8.11
CA VAL A 118 2.18 1.28 -7.13
C VAL A 118 0.67 1.39 -7.31
N ILE A 119 0.14 2.63 -7.39
CA ILE A 119 -1.29 2.89 -7.57
C ILE A 119 -1.79 2.29 -8.89
N ALA A 120 -1.05 2.48 -9.99
CA ALA A 120 -1.43 1.94 -11.30
C ALA A 120 -1.46 0.40 -11.32
N ALA A 121 -0.49 -0.26 -10.66
CA ALA A 121 -0.49 -1.72 -10.54
C ALA A 121 -1.69 -2.24 -9.74
N CYS A 122 -2.03 -1.57 -8.63
CA CYS A 122 -3.21 -1.92 -7.83
C CYS A 122 -4.51 -1.71 -8.61
N ALA A 123 -4.65 -0.57 -9.31
CA ALA A 123 -5.82 -0.27 -10.12
C ALA A 123 -6.01 -1.28 -11.26
N ALA A 124 -4.91 -1.70 -11.92
CA ALA A 124 -4.95 -2.73 -12.95
C ALA A 124 -5.39 -4.10 -12.40
N ALA A 125 -5.07 -4.40 -11.14
CA ALA A 125 -5.50 -5.61 -10.44
C ALA A 125 -6.90 -5.48 -9.80
N GLY A 126 -7.56 -4.32 -9.90
CA GLY A 126 -8.87 -4.07 -9.27
C GLY A 126 -8.84 -4.00 -7.74
N VAL A 127 -7.66 -3.72 -7.14
CA VAL A 127 -7.47 -3.64 -5.69
C VAL A 127 -7.53 -2.16 -5.25
N PRO A 128 -8.44 -1.78 -4.35
CA PRO A 128 -8.57 -0.40 -3.88
C PRO A 128 -7.35 0.04 -3.07
N VAL A 129 -6.97 1.32 -3.21
CA VAL A 129 -5.81 1.92 -2.55
C VAL A 129 -6.26 3.02 -1.60
N TYR A 130 -5.78 2.99 -0.35
CA TYR A 130 -6.07 3.98 0.69
C TYR A 130 -4.80 4.71 1.12
N GLU A 131 -4.93 6.02 1.34
CA GLU A 131 -3.83 6.89 1.74
C GLU A 131 -3.93 7.32 3.19
N TYR A 132 -2.77 7.31 3.89
CA TYR A 132 -2.64 7.75 5.26
C TYR A 132 -1.50 8.75 5.43
N SER A 133 -1.68 9.76 6.30
CA SER A 133 -0.59 10.66 6.66
C SER A 133 0.43 9.96 7.59
N PRO A 134 1.73 10.34 7.54
CA PRO A 134 2.76 9.80 8.44
C PRO A 134 2.38 9.94 9.92
N ARG A 135 1.79 11.08 10.28
CA ARG A 135 1.32 11.33 11.64
C ARG A 135 0.23 10.34 12.07
N ARG A 136 -0.70 10.02 11.17
CA ARG A 136 -1.79 9.08 11.43
C ARG A 136 -1.27 7.65 11.58
N VAL A 137 -0.34 7.23 10.73
CA VAL A 137 0.30 5.92 10.83
C VAL A 137 0.96 5.76 12.20
N LYS A 138 1.77 6.74 12.63
CA LYS A 138 2.41 6.72 13.95
C LYS A 138 1.41 6.70 15.09
N GLN A 139 0.36 7.50 15.01
CA GLN A 139 -0.69 7.53 16.02
C GLN A 139 -1.45 6.20 16.13
N ALA A 140 -1.72 5.55 15.01
CA ALA A 140 -2.42 4.26 14.97
C ALA A 140 -1.60 3.11 15.59
N VAL A 141 -0.28 3.15 15.45
CA VAL A 141 0.63 2.10 15.91
C VAL A 141 1.13 2.36 17.33
N VAL A 142 1.58 3.59 17.62
CA VAL A 142 2.25 3.95 18.89
C VAL A 142 1.33 4.72 19.84
N GLY A 143 0.19 5.22 19.35
CA GLY A 143 -0.70 6.11 20.10
C GLY A 143 -0.26 7.59 20.08
N PHE A 144 0.91 7.90 19.47
CA PHE A 144 1.48 9.24 19.45
C PHE A 144 2.06 9.58 18.07
N GLY A 145 1.51 10.63 17.44
CA GLY A 145 1.85 10.98 16.04
C GLY A 145 3.26 11.55 15.80
N ALA A 146 4.01 11.92 16.87
CA ALA A 146 5.40 12.37 16.81
C ALA A 146 6.40 11.28 17.23
N ALA A 147 5.98 10.01 17.28
CA ALA A 147 6.84 8.88 17.63
C ALA A 147 8.07 8.79 16.70
N GLY A 148 9.22 8.41 17.27
CA GLY A 148 10.44 8.14 16.54
C GLY A 148 10.39 6.79 15.80
N LYS A 149 11.25 6.61 14.81
CA LYS A 149 11.30 5.37 13.99
C LYS A 149 11.51 4.11 14.84
N GLU A 150 12.43 4.13 15.79
CA GLU A 150 12.67 2.98 16.66
C GLU A 150 11.44 2.59 17.50
N GLN A 151 10.61 3.56 17.88
CA GLN A 151 9.38 3.30 18.61
C GLN A 151 8.36 2.59 17.70
N VAL A 152 8.27 3.01 16.43
CA VAL A 152 7.41 2.36 15.43
C VAL A 152 7.86 0.92 15.22
N VAL A 153 9.15 0.68 14.96
CA VAL A 153 9.71 -0.68 14.76
C VAL A 153 9.40 -1.58 15.96
N ARG A 154 9.67 -1.12 17.19
CA ARG A 154 9.38 -1.89 18.41
C ARG A 154 7.89 -2.22 18.56
N MET A 155 7.02 -1.24 18.29
CA MET A 155 5.59 -1.44 18.45
C MET A 155 5.03 -2.38 17.36
N VAL A 156 5.46 -2.25 16.10
CA VAL A 156 5.11 -3.17 15.01
C VAL A 156 5.54 -4.60 15.35
N THR A 157 6.78 -4.77 15.82
CA THR A 157 7.30 -6.08 16.26
C THR A 157 6.42 -6.71 17.34
N SER A 158 6.03 -5.90 18.33
CA SER A 158 5.17 -6.35 19.43
C SER A 158 3.74 -6.67 19.00
N LEU A 159 3.10 -5.77 18.24
CA LEU A 159 1.70 -5.93 17.80
C LEU A 159 1.50 -7.14 16.90
N LEU A 160 2.50 -7.47 16.11
CA LEU A 160 2.47 -8.58 15.17
C LEU A 160 3.14 -9.85 15.72
N GLY A 161 3.69 -9.81 16.94
CA GLY A 161 4.34 -10.95 17.59
C GLY A 161 5.54 -11.49 16.82
N LEU A 162 6.31 -10.61 16.17
CA LEU A 162 7.48 -11.01 15.39
C LEU A 162 8.62 -11.42 16.32
N ARG A 163 9.36 -12.47 15.93
CA ARG A 163 10.54 -12.95 16.68
C ARG A 163 11.74 -12.02 16.54
N GLU A 164 11.86 -11.42 15.36
CA GLU A 164 12.93 -10.48 15.01
C GLU A 164 12.33 -9.17 14.47
N ALA A 165 12.98 -8.07 14.76
CA ALA A 165 12.55 -6.78 14.24
C ALA A 165 12.76 -6.71 12.71
N PRO A 166 11.76 -6.29 11.94
CA PRO A 166 11.91 -6.06 10.51
C PRO A 166 12.86 -4.88 10.25
N SER A 167 13.35 -4.74 9.01
CA SER A 167 14.05 -3.53 8.58
C SER A 167 13.13 -2.30 8.69
N GLU A 168 13.70 -1.08 8.80
CA GLU A 168 12.91 0.16 8.96
C GLU A 168 11.82 0.30 7.89
N ASP A 169 12.17 0.20 6.60
CA ASP A 169 11.19 0.35 5.51
C ASP A 169 10.10 -0.73 5.54
N ALA A 170 10.43 -1.96 5.93
CA ALA A 170 9.45 -3.03 6.10
C ALA A 170 8.55 -2.80 7.33
N ALA A 171 9.11 -2.24 8.41
CA ALA A 171 8.33 -1.85 9.58
C ALA A 171 7.37 -0.69 9.27
N ASP A 172 7.82 0.29 8.49
CA ASP A 172 6.97 1.40 8.04
C ASP A 172 5.81 0.88 7.17
N ALA A 173 6.08 -0.04 6.26
CA ALA A 173 5.04 -0.70 5.45
C ALA A 173 4.04 -1.50 6.32
N LEU A 174 4.52 -2.29 7.28
CA LEU A 174 3.66 -3.00 8.23
C LEU A 174 2.85 -2.03 9.10
N ALA A 175 3.43 -0.89 9.52
CA ALA A 175 2.74 0.15 10.27
C ALA A 175 1.59 0.77 9.47
N ILE A 176 1.78 0.99 8.16
CA ILE A 176 0.75 1.47 7.24
C ILE A 176 -0.41 0.45 7.14
N ALA A 177 -0.11 -0.83 7.02
CA ALA A 177 -1.11 -1.89 7.00
C ALA A 177 -1.90 -1.97 8.31
N ILE A 178 -1.21 -1.87 9.47
CA ILE A 178 -1.84 -1.82 10.81
C ILE A 178 -2.75 -0.59 10.93
N CYS A 179 -2.29 0.58 10.45
CA CYS A 179 -3.09 1.80 10.44
C CYS A 179 -4.41 1.60 9.69
N HIS A 180 -4.37 0.97 8.52
CA HIS A 180 -5.58 0.65 7.75
C HIS A 180 -6.47 -0.36 8.49
N ALA A 181 -5.92 -1.41 9.09
CA ALA A 181 -6.68 -2.38 9.87
C ALA A 181 -7.42 -1.75 11.06
N HIS A 182 -6.81 -0.76 11.70
CA HIS A 182 -7.44 -0.02 12.80
C HIS A 182 -8.46 1.01 12.32
N ALA A 183 -8.25 1.63 11.14
CA ALA A 183 -9.17 2.59 10.54
C ALA A 183 -10.53 1.94 10.22
N GLY A 184 -10.55 0.76 9.64
CA GLY A 184 -11.79 0.07 9.24
C GLY A 184 -12.78 -0.20 10.39
N LYS A 185 -12.37 -0.05 11.65
CA LYS A 185 -13.25 -0.09 12.82
C LYS A 185 -13.91 1.26 13.15
N TYR A 186 -13.38 2.37 12.60
CA TYR A 186 -13.76 3.74 12.93
C TYR A 186 -13.92 4.64 11.69
N ASP A 187 -14.00 4.08 10.49
CA ASP A 187 -13.88 4.78 9.21
C ASP A 187 -14.93 5.88 8.95
N ALA A 188 -16.11 5.79 9.55
CA ALA A 188 -17.12 6.84 9.43
C ALA A 188 -16.70 8.17 10.08
N LEU A 189 -15.70 8.17 10.98
CA LEU A 189 -15.26 9.34 11.76
C LEU A 189 -13.83 9.81 11.41
N LEU A 190 -13.00 9.00 10.79
CA LEU A 190 -11.55 9.25 10.70
C LEU A 190 -10.99 9.33 9.26
N GLY A 191 -11.84 9.24 8.21
CA GLY A 191 -11.48 9.63 6.84
C GLY A 191 -10.24 8.95 6.27
N ALA A 192 -10.24 7.62 6.13
CA ALA A 192 -9.38 6.99 5.14
C ALA A 192 -9.86 7.45 3.76
N LYS A 193 -8.97 8.02 2.96
CA LYS A 193 -9.30 8.46 1.60
C LYS A 193 -8.88 7.36 0.65
N GLU A 194 -9.85 6.75 0.00
CA GLU A 194 -9.60 5.97 -1.21
C GLU A 194 -9.16 6.92 -2.31
N ILE A 195 -8.12 6.58 -3.05
CA ILE A 195 -7.52 7.43 -4.09
C ILE A 195 -7.57 6.73 -5.44
#